data_0ee28b253144d279df65b99aa81043d3
#
_entry.id   0ee28b253144d279df65b99aa81043d3
#
_cell.length_a   1.000
_cell.length_b   1.000
_cell.length_c   1.000
_cell.angle_alpha   90.00
_cell.angle_beta   90.00
_cell.angle_gamma   90.00
#
_symmetry.space_group_name_H-M   'P 1'
#
loop_
_entity.id
_entity.type
_entity.pdbx_description
1 polymer ?
#
loop_
_entity_poly.entity_id
_entity_poly.type
_entity_poly.pdbx_seq_one_letter_code
_entity_poly.pdbx_strand_id
1 'polypeptide(L)'
;MAGIKLKNIHKTYQVDGRAFPVLNGIDLEIPAGKITVILGQSGCGKTTLLRLTGGLESADDGEILWDGDHKTAFVFQEPRLMPWLNVWNNIIFGLKKNQVDQEKIQDIVSTVNLSGFEKAYPSQLSGGMQQRAAIARALAYEPTFILMDEPFAALDYFTREQMQRELLRVQQKERSSIMFVTHSIDEAL
;
A
#
# COMPACT_ATOMS: atom_id res chain seq x y z
N MET A 1 -13.26 -4.63 -9.77
CA MET A 1 -12.85 -3.27 -9.33
C MET A 1 -13.67 -2.93 -8.11
N ALA A 2 -13.07 -2.39 -7.08
CA ALA A 2 -13.77 -1.99 -5.87
C ALA A 2 -13.56 -0.49 -5.63
N GLY A 3 -14.65 0.23 -5.41
CA GLY A 3 -14.64 1.59 -4.87
C GLY A 3 -14.91 1.54 -3.38
N ILE A 4 -14.68 2.64 -2.69
CA ILE A 4 -14.95 2.74 -1.26
C ILE A 4 -15.49 4.13 -0.94
N LYS A 5 -16.44 4.17 -0.01
CA LYS A 5 -17.02 5.41 0.49
C LYS A 5 -16.94 5.43 2.01
N LEU A 6 -16.28 6.44 2.53
CA LEU A 6 -16.17 6.74 3.94
C LEU A 6 -17.18 7.84 4.25
N LYS A 7 -17.98 7.67 5.30
CA LYS A 7 -19.01 8.64 5.72
C LYS A 7 -18.84 8.99 7.18
N ASN A 8 -18.65 10.27 7.43
CA ASN A 8 -18.60 10.85 8.79
C ASN A 8 -17.62 10.09 9.72
N ILE A 9 -16.42 9.76 9.22
CA ILE A 9 -15.45 8.95 9.97
C ILE A 9 -14.83 9.76 11.10
N HIS A 10 -14.91 9.21 12.30
CA HIS A 10 -14.27 9.74 13.50
C HIS A 10 -13.27 8.76 14.10
N LYS A 11 -12.14 9.27 14.57
CA LYS A 11 -11.15 8.49 15.31
C LYS A 11 -10.43 9.32 16.33
N THR A 12 -10.41 8.84 17.57
CA THR A 12 -9.76 9.45 18.72
C THR A 12 -8.85 8.43 19.40
N TYR A 13 -7.62 8.78 19.65
CA TYR A 13 -6.70 7.95 20.43
C TYR A 13 -6.62 8.44 21.88
N GLN A 14 -6.40 7.52 22.79
CA GLN A 14 -6.09 7.84 24.19
C GLN A 14 -4.57 7.76 24.40
N VAL A 15 -3.95 8.86 24.80
CA VAL A 15 -2.53 8.92 25.11
C VAL A 15 -2.37 9.55 26.47
N ASP A 16 -1.78 8.84 27.41
CA ASP A 16 -1.60 9.29 28.81
C ASP A 16 -2.89 9.82 29.47
N GLY A 17 -4.02 9.14 29.20
CA GLY A 17 -5.34 9.51 29.74
C GLY A 17 -5.98 10.74 29.08
N ARG A 18 -5.40 11.28 28.02
CA ARG A 18 -5.94 12.40 27.24
C ARG A 18 -6.47 11.92 25.92
N ALA A 19 -7.62 12.45 25.51
CA ALA A 19 -8.21 12.16 24.20
C ALA A 19 -7.58 13.05 23.13
N PHE A 20 -7.08 12.41 22.06
CA PHE A 20 -6.53 13.06 20.87
C PHE A 20 -7.41 12.73 19.67
N PRO A 21 -8.33 13.63 19.26
CA PRO A 21 -9.11 13.45 18.05
C PRO A 21 -8.19 13.59 16.84
N VAL A 22 -8.11 12.54 16.00
CA VAL A 22 -7.24 12.48 14.82
C VAL A 22 -8.05 12.62 13.54
N LEU A 23 -9.23 12.01 13.50
CA LEU A 23 -10.19 12.19 12.40
C LEU A 23 -11.50 12.71 12.97
N ASN A 24 -12.08 13.71 12.34
CA ASN A 24 -13.29 14.37 12.82
C ASN A 24 -14.26 14.64 11.67
N GLY A 25 -15.16 13.67 11.42
CA GLY A 25 -16.19 13.79 10.40
C GLY A 25 -15.64 13.75 8.98
N ILE A 26 -14.80 12.77 8.65
CA ILE A 26 -14.21 12.65 7.31
C ILE A 26 -15.20 11.96 6.37
N ASP A 27 -15.56 12.66 5.31
CA ASP A 27 -16.25 12.13 4.14
C ASP A 27 -15.30 12.02 2.97
N LEU A 28 -15.18 10.81 2.39
CA LEU A 28 -14.28 10.56 1.26
C LEU A 28 -14.86 9.47 0.36
N GLU A 29 -14.81 9.70 -0.93
CA GLU A 29 -15.16 8.70 -1.93
C GLU A 29 -13.93 8.39 -2.80
N ILE A 30 -13.59 7.10 -2.89
CA ILE A 30 -12.49 6.59 -3.71
C ILE A 30 -13.10 5.78 -4.84
N PRO A 31 -13.09 6.31 -6.08
CA PRO A 31 -13.69 5.65 -7.22
C PRO A 31 -12.98 4.34 -7.58
N ALA A 32 -13.76 3.35 -8.02
CA ALA A 32 -13.22 2.09 -8.51
C ALA A 32 -12.27 2.28 -9.71
N GLY A 33 -11.16 1.56 -9.71
CA GLY A 33 -10.18 1.58 -10.80
C GLY A 33 -9.45 2.92 -10.98
N LYS A 34 -9.37 3.73 -9.93
CA LYS A 34 -8.65 5.01 -9.92
C LYS A 34 -7.54 5.02 -8.88
N ILE A 35 -6.59 5.94 -9.09
CA ILE A 35 -5.59 6.29 -8.08
C ILE A 35 -6.10 7.51 -7.34
N THR A 36 -6.15 7.42 -6.02
CA THR A 36 -6.49 8.52 -5.12
C THR A 36 -5.30 8.80 -4.21
N VAL A 37 -4.83 10.03 -4.23
CA VAL A 37 -3.71 10.48 -3.40
C VAL A 37 -4.22 11.35 -2.26
N ILE A 38 -3.82 11.02 -1.04
CA ILE A 38 -4.10 11.85 0.14
C ILE A 38 -2.80 12.58 0.52
N LEU A 39 -2.78 13.87 0.25
CA LEU A 39 -1.66 14.74 0.57
C LEU A 39 -1.90 15.49 1.88
N GLY A 40 -0.88 15.61 2.71
CA GLY A 40 -0.96 16.40 3.95
C GLY A 40 0.31 16.32 4.78
N GLN A 41 0.39 17.19 5.79
CA GLN A 41 1.53 17.24 6.71
C GLN A 41 1.64 15.95 7.56
N SER A 42 2.83 15.67 8.10
CA SER A 42 3.02 14.58 9.06
C SER A 42 2.13 14.79 10.30
N GLY A 43 1.54 13.70 10.79
CA GLY A 43 0.68 13.73 11.98
C GLY A 43 -0.77 14.18 11.76
N CYS A 44 -1.20 14.56 10.54
CA CYS A 44 -2.58 15.00 10.28
C CYS A 44 -3.61 13.85 10.13
N GLY A 45 -3.25 12.59 10.41
CA GLY A 45 -4.18 11.46 10.41
C GLY A 45 -4.23 10.62 9.14
N LYS A 46 -3.37 10.87 8.11
CA LYS A 46 -3.36 10.11 6.84
C LYS A 46 -3.20 8.60 7.03
N THR A 47 -2.20 8.20 7.81
CA THR A 47 -1.95 6.78 8.13
C THR A 47 -3.13 6.15 8.88
N THR A 48 -3.75 6.90 9.79
CA THR A 48 -4.97 6.46 10.51
C THR A 48 -6.10 6.23 9.52
N LEU A 49 -6.37 7.19 8.64
CA LEU A 49 -7.41 7.06 7.61
C LEU A 49 -7.15 5.83 6.72
N LEU A 50 -5.89 5.63 6.30
CA LEU A 50 -5.49 4.47 5.49
C LEU A 50 -5.74 3.14 6.22
N ARG A 51 -5.38 3.06 7.52
CA ARG A 51 -5.58 1.86 8.34
C ARG A 51 -7.05 1.54 8.57
N LEU A 52 -7.88 2.56 8.81
CA LEU A 52 -9.33 2.40 8.90
C LEU A 52 -9.91 1.89 7.59
N THR A 53 -9.51 2.50 6.46
CA THR A 53 -9.90 2.06 5.11
C THR A 53 -9.54 0.61 4.86
N GLY A 54 -8.37 0.16 5.30
CA GLY A 54 -7.89 -1.22 5.14
C GLY A 54 -8.41 -2.22 6.17
N GLY A 55 -9.25 -1.79 7.11
CA GLY A 55 -9.78 -2.65 8.18
C GLY A 55 -8.73 -3.09 9.20
N LEU A 56 -7.57 -2.42 9.25
CA LEU A 56 -6.53 -2.69 10.27
C LEU A 56 -6.86 -2.06 11.62
N GLU A 57 -7.71 -1.05 11.61
CA GLU A 57 -8.27 -0.39 12.80
C GLU A 57 -9.77 -0.15 12.57
N SER A 58 -10.52 0.07 13.66
CA SER A 58 -11.94 0.43 13.60
C SER A 58 -12.12 1.92 13.85
N ALA A 59 -13.04 2.54 13.11
CA ALA A 59 -13.49 3.89 13.41
C ALA A 59 -14.26 3.91 14.73
N ASP A 60 -14.26 5.06 15.41
CA ASP A 60 -15.05 5.24 16.64
C ASP A 60 -16.51 5.59 16.29
N ASP A 61 -16.72 6.24 15.13
CA ASP A 61 -18.03 6.53 14.54
C ASP A 61 -17.90 6.69 13.02
N GLY A 62 -19.04 6.59 12.32
CA GLY A 62 -19.13 6.66 10.88
C GLY A 62 -19.17 5.29 10.21
N GLU A 63 -19.24 5.29 8.89
CA GLU A 63 -19.40 4.09 8.07
C GLU A 63 -18.36 4.01 6.96
N ILE A 64 -17.84 2.79 6.73
CA ILE A 64 -16.96 2.47 5.61
C ILE A 64 -17.70 1.47 4.71
N LEU A 65 -18.06 1.90 3.50
CA LEU A 65 -18.87 1.15 2.56
C LEU A 65 -18.03 0.78 1.33
N TRP A 66 -17.92 -0.52 1.06
CA TRP A 66 -17.27 -1.04 -0.14
C TRP A 66 -18.29 -1.26 -1.26
N ASP A 67 -17.89 -0.87 -2.47
CA ASP A 67 -18.66 -1.13 -3.68
C ASP A 67 -18.23 -2.49 -4.27
N GLY A 68 -18.94 -3.55 -3.83
CA GLY A 68 -18.70 -4.93 -4.26
C GLY A 68 -17.59 -5.68 -3.51
N ASP A 69 -17.26 -6.87 -4.03
CA ASP A 69 -16.21 -7.71 -3.48
C ASP A 69 -14.84 -7.06 -3.61
N HIS A 70 -14.10 -7.05 -2.53
CA HIS A 70 -12.78 -6.44 -2.48
C HIS A 70 -11.71 -7.40 -1.92
N LYS A 71 -10.54 -7.31 -2.50
CA LYS A 71 -9.32 -7.98 -2.08
C LYS A 71 -8.27 -6.91 -1.88
N THR A 72 -7.94 -6.64 -0.63
CA THR A 72 -7.10 -5.50 -0.24
C THR A 72 -5.67 -5.95 0.01
N ALA A 73 -4.69 -5.20 -0.52
CA ALA A 73 -3.29 -5.30 -0.15
C ALA A 73 -2.81 -3.99 0.49
N PHE A 74 -1.86 -4.10 1.42
CA PHE A 74 -1.30 -2.98 2.13
C PHE A 74 0.23 -2.90 1.93
N VAL A 75 0.73 -1.72 1.54
CA VAL A 75 2.14 -1.37 1.52
C VAL A 75 2.38 -0.37 2.64
N PHE A 76 3.14 -0.78 3.65
CA PHE A 76 3.47 0.06 4.79
C PHE A 76 4.66 0.98 4.48
N GLN A 77 4.80 2.07 5.20
CA GLN A 77 5.96 2.95 5.16
C GLN A 77 7.26 2.19 5.47
N GLU A 78 7.23 1.33 6.49
CA GLU A 78 8.27 0.33 6.70
C GLU A 78 7.97 -0.92 5.88
N PRO A 79 8.92 -1.53 5.16
CA PRO A 79 8.67 -2.66 4.25
C PRO A 79 8.04 -3.89 4.90
N ARG A 80 8.26 -4.11 6.19
CA ARG A 80 7.76 -5.25 6.98
C ARG A 80 7.95 -6.59 6.27
N LEU A 81 9.14 -6.79 5.71
CA LEU A 81 9.53 -8.07 5.15
C LEU A 81 9.80 -9.07 6.28
N MET A 82 9.49 -10.34 6.04
CA MET A 82 9.85 -11.42 6.95
C MET A 82 11.36 -11.64 6.91
N PRO A 83 12.12 -11.36 7.99
CA PRO A 83 13.59 -11.36 7.95
C PRO A 83 14.20 -12.75 7.70
N TRP A 84 13.47 -13.82 7.98
CA TRP A 84 13.86 -15.21 7.73
C TRP A 84 13.50 -15.74 6.35
N LEU A 85 12.84 -14.94 5.50
CA LEU A 85 12.50 -15.28 4.12
C LEU A 85 13.35 -14.46 3.15
N ASN A 86 13.78 -15.07 2.05
CA ASN A 86 14.38 -14.34 0.93
C ASN A 86 13.34 -13.48 0.17
N VAL A 87 13.79 -12.69 -0.79
CA VAL A 87 12.93 -11.79 -1.60
C VAL A 87 11.79 -12.58 -2.26
N TRP A 88 12.10 -13.66 -2.95
CA TRP A 88 11.09 -14.49 -3.61
C TRP A 88 10.00 -14.96 -2.65
N ASN A 89 10.41 -15.54 -1.53
CA ASN A 89 9.49 -16.06 -0.53
C ASN A 89 8.71 -14.95 0.19
N ASN A 90 9.28 -13.75 0.34
CA ASN A 90 8.55 -12.59 0.83
C ASN A 90 7.45 -12.16 -0.14
N ILE A 91 7.75 -12.14 -1.45
CA ILE A 91 6.78 -11.75 -2.50
C ILE A 91 5.58 -12.70 -2.51
N ILE A 92 5.82 -14.01 -2.45
CA ILE A 92 4.74 -15.02 -2.51
C ILE A 92 4.12 -15.34 -1.15
N PHE A 93 4.54 -14.69 -0.05
CA PHE A 93 4.17 -15.04 1.32
C PHE A 93 2.66 -15.11 1.58
N GLY A 94 1.86 -14.27 0.93
CA GLY A 94 0.39 -14.24 1.08
C GLY A 94 -0.35 -15.19 0.13
N LEU A 95 0.35 -15.90 -0.76
CA LEU A 95 -0.26 -16.74 -1.78
C LEU A 95 -0.39 -18.19 -1.32
N LYS A 96 -1.49 -18.86 -1.70
CA LYS A 96 -1.59 -20.31 -1.57
C LYS A 96 -0.70 -20.95 -2.64
N LYS A 97 -0.21 -22.18 -2.36
CA LYS A 97 0.71 -22.89 -3.26
C LYS A 97 0.19 -23.03 -4.70
N ASN A 98 -1.10 -23.21 -4.87
CA ASN A 98 -1.77 -23.30 -6.17
C ASN A 98 -2.02 -21.95 -6.85
N GLN A 99 -1.71 -20.84 -6.21
CA GLN A 99 -1.83 -19.48 -6.73
C GLN A 99 -0.48 -18.91 -7.19
N VAL A 100 0.62 -19.63 -6.95
CA VAL A 100 1.96 -19.18 -7.32
C VAL A 100 2.19 -19.49 -8.78
N ASP A 101 2.06 -18.47 -9.62
CA ASP A 101 2.50 -18.48 -11.02
C ASP A 101 3.93 -17.94 -11.08
N GLN A 102 4.89 -18.83 -11.38
CA GLN A 102 6.32 -18.49 -11.38
C GLN A 102 6.68 -17.44 -12.43
N GLU A 103 6.10 -17.51 -13.63
CA GLU A 103 6.38 -16.55 -14.70
C GLU A 103 5.88 -15.17 -14.30
N LYS A 104 4.64 -15.08 -13.78
CA LYS A 104 4.07 -13.83 -13.31
C LYS A 104 4.87 -13.22 -12.15
N ILE A 105 5.30 -14.03 -11.19
CA ILE A 105 6.13 -13.55 -10.07
C ILE A 105 7.48 -13.05 -10.59
N GLN A 106 8.10 -13.73 -11.57
CA GLN A 106 9.35 -13.29 -12.17
C GLN A 106 9.18 -11.95 -12.90
N ASP A 107 8.07 -11.77 -13.61
CA ASP A 107 7.73 -10.49 -14.25
C ASP A 107 7.59 -9.36 -13.23
N ILE A 108 6.93 -9.62 -12.09
CA ILE A 108 6.82 -8.65 -11.00
C ILE A 108 8.20 -8.31 -10.42
N VAL A 109 9.06 -9.32 -10.17
CA VAL A 109 10.44 -9.11 -9.69
C VAL A 109 11.23 -8.23 -10.65
N SER A 110 11.08 -8.46 -11.95
CA SER A 110 11.71 -7.64 -12.99
C SER A 110 11.15 -6.21 -12.99
N THR A 111 9.83 -6.05 -12.91
CA THR A 111 9.13 -4.76 -12.87
C THR A 111 9.62 -3.88 -11.72
N VAL A 112 9.85 -4.47 -10.55
CA VAL A 112 10.38 -3.73 -9.39
C VAL A 112 11.91 -3.66 -9.33
N ASN A 113 12.62 -4.04 -10.41
CA ASN A 113 14.09 -4.04 -10.48
C ASN A 113 14.77 -4.82 -9.35
N LEU A 114 14.32 -6.04 -9.10
CA LEU A 114 14.93 -6.95 -8.13
C LEU A 114 15.45 -8.24 -8.79
N SER A 115 15.55 -8.30 -10.11
CA SER A 115 16.16 -9.43 -10.85
C SER A 115 17.60 -9.67 -10.37
N GLY A 116 17.90 -10.92 -10.04
CA GLY A 116 19.19 -11.34 -9.46
C GLY A 116 19.25 -11.26 -7.94
N PHE A 117 18.23 -10.70 -7.28
CA PHE A 117 18.13 -10.61 -5.81
C PHE A 117 17.06 -11.54 -5.22
N GLU A 118 16.49 -12.45 -5.99
CA GLU A 118 15.41 -13.34 -5.57
C GLU A 118 15.76 -14.17 -4.34
N LYS A 119 17.03 -14.57 -4.23
CA LYS A 119 17.55 -15.38 -3.13
C LYS A 119 18.12 -14.54 -1.95
N ALA A 120 18.22 -13.23 -2.10
CA ALA A 120 18.74 -12.36 -1.07
C ALA A 120 17.74 -12.23 0.10
N TYR A 121 18.26 -12.11 1.32
CA TYR A 121 17.48 -11.87 2.52
C TYR A 121 17.33 -10.35 2.78
N PRO A 122 16.33 -9.91 3.54
CA PRO A 122 16.12 -8.48 3.83
C PRO A 122 17.34 -7.78 4.37
N SER A 123 18.15 -8.43 5.21
CA SER A 123 19.41 -7.87 5.75
C SER A 123 20.49 -7.59 4.71
N GLN A 124 20.37 -8.13 3.51
CA GLN A 124 21.29 -7.97 2.39
C GLN A 124 20.84 -6.89 1.40
N LEU A 125 19.66 -6.28 1.64
CA LEU A 125 19.03 -5.32 0.76
C LEU A 125 19.13 -3.90 1.33
N SER A 126 19.25 -2.90 0.45
CA SER A 126 19.03 -1.50 0.83
C SER A 126 17.59 -1.26 1.23
N GLY A 127 17.29 -0.18 1.97
CA GLY A 127 15.92 0.18 2.36
C GLY A 127 15.00 0.33 1.14
N GLY A 128 15.49 0.95 0.07
CA GLY A 128 14.74 1.08 -1.18
C GLY A 128 14.46 -0.27 -1.86
N MET A 129 15.41 -1.23 -1.82
CA MET A 129 15.18 -2.59 -2.34
C MET A 129 14.14 -3.33 -1.50
N GLN A 130 14.19 -3.18 -0.17
CA GLN A 130 13.18 -3.76 0.72
C GLN A 130 11.78 -3.20 0.43
N GLN A 131 11.68 -1.89 0.20
CA GLN A 131 10.40 -1.25 -0.14
C GLN A 131 9.85 -1.75 -1.47
N ARG A 132 10.71 -1.91 -2.49
CA ARG A 132 10.34 -2.51 -3.78
C ARG A 132 9.86 -3.96 -3.63
N ALA A 133 10.49 -4.75 -2.76
CA ALA A 133 10.03 -6.10 -2.46
C ALA A 133 8.66 -6.11 -1.75
N ALA A 134 8.38 -5.14 -0.88
CA ALA A 134 7.08 -4.98 -0.24
C ALA A 134 5.98 -4.60 -1.26
N ILE A 135 6.29 -3.73 -2.22
CA ILE A 135 5.39 -3.39 -3.33
C ILE A 135 5.15 -4.65 -4.20
N ALA A 136 6.20 -5.39 -4.56
CA ALA A 136 6.09 -6.63 -5.32
C ALA A 136 5.18 -7.66 -4.62
N ARG A 137 5.32 -7.82 -3.30
CA ARG A 137 4.44 -8.67 -2.48
C ARG A 137 2.97 -8.25 -2.57
N ALA A 138 2.70 -6.95 -2.52
CA ALA A 138 1.34 -6.44 -2.66
C ALA A 138 0.76 -6.72 -4.06
N LEU A 139 1.55 -6.52 -5.12
CA LEU A 139 1.14 -6.78 -6.50
C LEU A 139 0.93 -8.28 -6.77
N ALA A 140 1.80 -9.16 -6.25
CA ALA A 140 1.68 -10.60 -6.40
C ALA A 140 0.37 -11.16 -5.83
N TYR A 141 -0.20 -10.49 -4.83
CA TYR A 141 -1.49 -10.84 -4.25
C TYR A 141 -2.67 -10.59 -5.18
N GLU A 142 -2.51 -9.88 -6.31
CA GLU A 142 -3.58 -9.50 -7.25
C GLU A 142 -4.76 -8.81 -6.56
N PRO A 143 -4.53 -7.72 -5.85
CA PRO A 143 -5.57 -7.04 -5.13
C PRO A 143 -6.48 -6.23 -6.07
N THR A 144 -7.76 -6.10 -5.70
CA THR A 144 -8.67 -5.15 -6.36
C THR A 144 -8.51 -3.74 -5.80
N PHE A 145 -7.91 -3.62 -4.60
CA PHE A 145 -7.66 -2.35 -3.93
C PHE A 145 -6.30 -2.37 -3.21
N ILE A 146 -5.46 -1.39 -3.47
CA ILE A 146 -4.12 -1.26 -2.87
C ILE A 146 -4.09 0.00 -2.00
N LEU A 147 -3.66 -0.19 -0.75
CA LEU A 147 -3.45 0.86 0.22
C LEU A 147 -1.95 1.04 0.46
N MET A 148 -1.43 2.26 0.30
CA MET A 148 -0.01 2.52 0.42
C MET A 148 0.26 3.71 1.36
N ASP A 149 1.10 3.46 2.37
CA ASP A 149 1.53 4.46 3.33
C ASP A 149 2.95 4.92 2.99
N GLU A 150 3.09 6.13 2.43
CA GLU A 150 4.35 6.73 1.98
C GLU A 150 5.26 5.74 1.19
N PRO A 151 4.75 5.10 0.12
CA PRO A 151 5.39 3.94 -0.50
C PRO A 151 6.75 4.24 -1.13
N PHE A 152 7.06 5.50 -1.40
CA PHE A 152 8.27 5.91 -2.11
C PHE A 152 9.25 6.69 -1.23
N ALA A 153 8.96 6.89 0.07
CA ALA A 153 9.78 7.71 0.96
C ALA A 153 11.24 7.23 1.10
N ALA A 154 11.48 5.92 1.00
CA ALA A 154 12.81 5.31 1.10
C ALA A 154 13.56 5.22 -0.24
N LEU A 155 13.00 5.74 -1.34
CA LEU A 155 13.56 5.64 -2.68
C LEU A 155 14.30 6.94 -3.08
N ASP A 156 15.41 6.78 -3.81
CA ASP A 156 16.04 7.89 -4.51
C ASP A 156 15.15 8.40 -5.65
N TYR A 157 15.44 9.60 -6.14
CA TYR A 157 14.62 10.29 -7.13
C TYR A 157 14.34 9.45 -8.39
N PHE A 158 15.38 8.87 -9.01
CA PHE A 158 15.21 8.12 -10.26
C PHE A 158 14.43 6.82 -10.06
N THR A 159 14.74 6.10 -8.98
CA THR A 159 14.02 4.87 -8.62
C THR A 159 12.55 5.17 -8.30
N ARG A 160 12.27 6.29 -7.62
CA ARG A 160 10.91 6.76 -7.31
C ARG A 160 10.10 6.99 -8.58
N GLU A 161 10.62 7.82 -9.53
CA GLU A 161 9.94 8.06 -10.80
C GLU A 161 9.66 6.76 -11.58
N GLN A 162 10.63 5.85 -11.60
CA GLN A 162 10.45 4.58 -12.26
C GLN A 162 9.34 3.75 -11.60
N MET A 163 9.34 3.65 -10.27
CA MET A 163 8.32 2.89 -9.54
C MET A 163 6.91 3.50 -9.68
N GLN A 164 6.80 4.82 -9.73
CA GLN A 164 5.53 5.50 -10.01
C GLN A 164 5.00 5.13 -11.39
N ARG A 165 5.85 5.17 -12.44
CA ARG A 165 5.46 4.76 -13.80
C ARG A 165 5.02 3.29 -13.85
N GLU A 166 5.74 2.40 -13.17
CA GLU A 166 5.37 0.99 -13.13
C GLU A 166 4.08 0.75 -12.35
N LEU A 167 3.86 1.47 -11.25
CA LEU A 167 2.59 1.40 -10.52
C LEU A 167 1.41 1.85 -11.39
N LEU A 168 1.58 2.93 -12.17
CA LEU A 168 0.57 3.40 -13.13
C LEU A 168 0.29 2.33 -14.21
N ARG A 169 1.33 1.68 -14.76
CA ARG A 169 1.17 0.61 -15.77
C ARG A 169 0.41 -0.59 -15.19
N VAL A 170 0.80 -1.03 -13.99
CA VAL A 170 0.11 -2.14 -13.31
C VAL A 170 -1.34 -1.78 -13.03
N GLN A 171 -1.59 -0.58 -12.51
CA GLN A 171 -2.95 -0.09 -12.25
C GLN A 171 -3.82 -0.10 -13.52
N GLN A 172 -3.29 0.39 -14.64
CA GLN A 172 -4.00 0.40 -15.92
C GLN A 172 -4.29 -1.01 -16.45
N LYS A 173 -3.33 -1.93 -16.31
CA LYS A 173 -3.45 -3.33 -16.76
C LYS A 173 -4.45 -4.11 -15.90
N GLU A 174 -4.29 -4.06 -14.58
CA GLU A 174 -5.09 -4.84 -13.64
C GLU A 174 -6.39 -4.13 -13.22
N ARG A 175 -6.52 -2.83 -13.54
CA ARG A 175 -7.64 -1.96 -13.15
C ARG A 175 -7.90 -1.94 -11.64
N SER A 176 -6.86 -2.13 -10.84
CA SER A 176 -6.93 -2.03 -9.39
C SER A 176 -7.19 -0.59 -8.96
N SER A 177 -7.93 -0.41 -7.87
CA SER A 177 -8.03 0.89 -7.21
C SER A 177 -6.83 1.07 -6.30
N ILE A 178 -6.27 2.28 -6.25
CA ILE A 178 -5.12 2.57 -5.39
C ILE A 178 -5.44 3.82 -4.56
N MET A 179 -5.26 3.70 -3.25
CA MET A 179 -5.20 4.84 -2.35
C MET A 179 -3.81 4.89 -1.73
N PHE A 180 -3.10 5.99 -1.92
CA PHE A 180 -1.86 6.17 -1.20
C PHE A 180 -1.79 7.52 -0.49
N VAL A 181 -1.08 7.55 0.61
CA VAL A 181 -0.86 8.76 1.40
C VAL A 181 0.58 9.17 1.28
N THR A 182 0.81 10.47 1.17
CA THR A 182 2.14 11.05 1.07
C THR A 182 2.17 12.45 1.67
N HIS A 183 3.37 12.95 1.93
CA HIS A 183 3.62 14.37 2.25
C HIS A 183 4.32 15.09 1.10
N SER A 184 4.67 14.38 0.02
CA SER A 184 5.35 14.92 -1.16
C SER A 184 4.34 15.35 -2.23
N ILE A 185 4.45 16.60 -2.67
CA ILE A 185 3.63 17.15 -3.77
C ILE A 185 4.01 16.47 -5.09
N ASP A 186 5.30 16.20 -5.30
CA ASP A 186 5.81 15.56 -6.52
C ASP A 186 5.26 14.14 -6.72
N GLU A 187 4.85 13.49 -5.62
CA GLU A 187 4.21 12.17 -5.69
C GLU A 187 2.70 12.24 -5.99
N ALA A 188 2.10 13.42 -5.82
CA ALA A 188 0.68 13.64 -6.01
C ALA A 188 0.31 14.16 -7.42
N LEU A 189 1.30 14.59 -8.20
CA LEU A 189 1.17 15.11 -9.57
C LEU A 189 1.42 14.01 -10.60
#